data_94270f77506d345c1126ea58678dbab8
#
_entry.id   94270f77506d345c1126ea58678dbab8
#
_cell.length_a   1.000
_cell.length_b   1.000
_cell.length_c   1.000
_cell.angle_alpha   90.00
_cell.angle_beta   90.00
_cell.angle_gamma   90.00
#
_symmetry.space_group_name_H-M   'P 1'
#
loop_
_entity.id
_entity.type
_entity.pdbx_description
1 polymer ?
#
loop_
_entity_poly.entity_id
_entity_poly.type
_entity_poly.pdbx_seq_one_letter_code
_entity_poly.pdbx_strand_id
1 'polypeptide(L)'
;MCGNFGKSGRFNRLAHTYSIVAVDKERGEMGAAVQSHWFSVGTSVIWAEPGVGVVATQAMVNISYGPNGLALLRRGLLPQEVLERLTAADGARHMRQLAILSPEGEVAAWTGSGCIAEAGHLTGDGFSVQANMMLRNTVWSAMADTFISTEGPLAERMLAALEAAEQEGGDIKRRQS
;
A
#
# COMPACT_ATOMS: atom_id res chain seq x y z
N MET A 1 31.01 30.41 15.23
CA MET A 1 30.91 28.97 15.61
C MET A 1 29.48 28.53 15.31
N CYS A 2 29.22 28.00 14.12
CA CYS A 2 27.90 27.49 13.74
C CYS A 2 27.81 26.02 14.17
N GLY A 3 26.93 25.74 15.11
CA GLY A 3 26.66 24.41 15.57
C GLY A 3 25.95 23.56 14.51
N ASN A 4 26.53 22.43 14.21
CA ASN A 4 26.04 21.40 13.30
C ASN A 4 24.85 20.71 13.97
N PHE A 5 23.62 21.09 13.65
CA PHE A 5 22.43 20.37 14.09
C PHE A 5 22.31 19.06 13.29
N GLY A 6 22.69 17.98 13.94
CA GLY A 6 22.63 16.63 13.36
C GLY A 6 21.23 16.25 12.88
N LYS A 7 21.12 15.95 11.58
CA LYS A 7 19.90 15.50 10.88
C LYS A 7 19.47 14.06 11.22
N SER A 8 20.03 13.42 12.26
CA SER A 8 19.83 11.98 12.50
C SER A 8 18.60 11.60 13.35
N GLY A 9 17.91 12.56 13.96
CA GLY A 9 16.86 12.24 14.93
C GLY A 9 15.43 12.12 14.39
N ARG A 10 15.14 12.61 13.18
CA ARG A 10 13.76 12.60 12.61
C ARG A 10 13.42 11.33 11.85
N PHE A 11 14.39 10.70 11.21
CA PHE A 11 14.16 9.49 10.41
C PHE A 11 13.97 8.21 11.24
N ASN A 12 14.32 8.21 12.51
CA ASN A 12 14.21 7.04 13.39
C ASN A 12 12.77 6.67 13.81
N ARG A 13 11.78 7.54 13.49
CA ARG A 13 10.35 7.32 13.81
C ARG A 13 9.48 7.09 12.59
N LEU A 14 10.05 7.07 11.38
CA LEU A 14 9.30 6.82 10.16
C LEU A 14 9.32 5.33 9.86
N ALA A 15 8.15 4.75 9.66
CA ALA A 15 7.99 3.37 9.28
C ALA A 15 7.88 3.29 7.75
N HIS A 16 8.74 2.51 7.18
CA HIS A 16 8.79 2.16 5.78
C HIS A 16 7.74 1.09 5.55
N THR A 17 7.03 1.15 4.46
CA THR A 17 5.89 0.27 4.27
C THR A 17 5.78 -0.12 2.81
N TYR A 18 5.55 -1.41 2.57
CA TYR A 18 5.08 -1.90 1.29
C TYR A 18 3.88 -2.83 1.52
N SER A 19 2.95 -2.80 0.60
CA SER A 19 1.70 -3.56 0.71
C SER A 19 1.17 -3.96 -0.66
N ILE A 20 0.26 -4.91 -0.65
CA ILE A 20 -0.51 -5.36 -1.81
C ILE A 20 -1.97 -5.47 -1.43
N VAL A 21 -2.85 -5.06 -2.33
CA VAL A 21 -4.29 -5.42 -2.33
C VAL A 21 -4.55 -6.27 -3.57
N ALA A 22 -5.29 -7.36 -3.42
CA ALA A 22 -5.52 -8.26 -4.56
C ALA A 22 -6.84 -9.02 -4.43
N VAL A 23 -7.38 -9.47 -5.58
CA VAL A 23 -8.54 -10.35 -5.69
C VAL A 23 -8.23 -11.54 -6.61
N ASP A 24 -8.70 -12.70 -6.22
CA ASP A 24 -8.83 -13.89 -7.07
C ASP A 24 -10.31 -14.04 -7.42
N LYS A 25 -10.67 -13.60 -8.63
CA LYS A 25 -12.08 -13.60 -9.09
C LYS A 25 -12.62 -15.01 -9.29
N GLU A 26 -11.76 -15.98 -9.60
CA GLU A 26 -12.17 -17.38 -9.82
C GLU A 26 -12.56 -18.05 -8.49
N ARG A 27 -11.81 -17.75 -7.42
CA ARG A 27 -12.07 -18.29 -6.08
C ARG A 27 -12.98 -17.42 -5.22
N GLY A 28 -13.27 -16.19 -5.68
CA GLY A 28 -14.03 -15.22 -4.89
C GLY A 28 -13.31 -14.75 -3.63
N GLU A 29 -11.97 -14.77 -3.66
CA GLU A 29 -11.11 -14.35 -2.57
C GLU A 29 -10.56 -12.96 -2.80
N MET A 30 -10.53 -12.11 -1.78
CA MET A 30 -9.83 -10.83 -1.84
C MET A 30 -9.14 -10.53 -0.51
N GLY A 31 -8.07 -9.75 -0.56
CA GLY A 31 -7.33 -9.43 0.64
C GLY A 31 -6.27 -8.37 0.45
N ALA A 32 -5.57 -8.10 1.55
CA ALA A 32 -4.40 -7.26 1.58
C ALA A 32 -3.30 -7.88 2.43
N ALA A 33 -2.05 -7.60 2.07
CA ALA A 33 -0.90 -7.93 2.88
C ALA A 33 0.01 -6.70 2.99
N VAL A 34 0.66 -6.54 4.15
CA VAL A 34 1.52 -5.38 4.44
C VAL A 34 2.71 -5.77 5.29
N GLN A 35 3.83 -5.16 5.01
CA GLN A 35 5.07 -5.26 5.79
C GLN A 35 5.58 -3.85 6.13
N SER A 36 6.03 -3.66 7.38
CA SER A 36 6.53 -2.37 7.87
C SER A 36 7.36 -2.54 9.14
N HIS A 37 8.22 -1.57 9.42
CA HIS A 37 8.83 -1.42 10.76
C HIS A 37 7.86 -0.92 11.83
N TRP A 38 6.66 -0.53 11.45
CA TRP A 38 5.65 -0.09 12.39
C TRP A 38 5.02 -1.28 13.11
N PHE A 39 5.08 -1.27 14.44
CA PHE A 39 4.46 -2.33 15.25
C PHE A 39 2.95 -2.43 14.97
N SER A 40 2.47 -3.65 14.73
CA SER A 40 1.06 -3.93 14.45
C SER A 40 0.49 -3.14 13.25
N VAL A 41 1.27 -2.99 12.18
CA VAL A 41 0.96 -2.16 11.00
C VAL A 41 -0.39 -2.50 10.36
N GLY A 42 -0.79 -3.76 10.38
CA GLY A 42 -2.07 -4.22 9.81
C GLY A 42 -3.28 -3.48 10.37
N THR A 43 -3.25 -3.10 11.66
CA THR A 43 -4.37 -2.38 12.30
C THR A 43 -4.58 -0.94 11.79
N SER A 44 -3.61 -0.40 11.07
CA SER A 44 -3.64 1.00 10.59
C SER A 44 -3.66 1.10 9.07
N VAL A 45 -3.11 0.10 8.38
CA VAL A 45 -2.88 0.17 6.93
C VAL A 45 -3.96 -0.54 6.14
N ILE A 46 -4.38 -1.74 6.55
CA ILE A 46 -5.26 -2.60 5.75
C ILE A 46 -6.67 -2.66 6.33
N TRP A 47 -7.64 -2.54 5.42
CA TRP A 47 -9.08 -2.57 5.69
C TRP A 47 -9.75 -3.41 4.63
N ALA A 48 -10.51 -4.41 5.04
CA ALA A 48 -11.21 -5.30 4.12
C ALA A 48 -12.61 -5.61 4.64
N GLU A 49 -13.55 -5.73 3.72
CA GLU A 49 -14.92 -6.14 4.02
C GLU A 49 -15.41 -7.12 2.94
N PRO A 50 -15.82 -8.34 3.32
CA PRO A 50 -16.30 -9.34 2.37
C PRO A 50 -17.41 -8.82 1.47
N GLY A 51 -17.27 -9.00 0.15
CA GLY A 51 -18.24 -8.57 -0.84
C GLY A 51 -18.31 -7.04 -1.08
N VAL A 52 -17.46 -6.26 -0.41
CA VAL A 52 -17.41 -4.78 -0.55
C VAL A 52 -16.11 -4.32 -1.16
N GLY A 53 -14.97 -4.76 -0.64
CA GLY A 53 -13.68 -4.37 -1.17
C GLY A 53 -12.55 -4.33 -0.15
N VAL A 54 -11.41 -3.83 -0.61
CA VAL A 54 -10.17 -3.70 0.17
C VAL A 54 -9.60 -2.30 0.01
N VAL A 55 -9.12 -1.73 1.12
CA VAL A 55 -8.42 -0.44 1.16
C VAL A 55 -7.10 -0.60 1.89
N ALA A 56 -6.01 -0.10 1.29
CA ALA A 56 -4.72 0.03 1.96
C ALA A 56 -4.33 1.52 2.00
N THR A 57 -4.04 2.05 3.21
CA THR A 57 -3.61 3.44 3.40
C THR A 57 -2.30 3.47 4.18
N GLN A 58 -1.27 4.14 3.65
CA GLN A 58 0.08 4.13 4.19
C GLN A 58 0.85 5.43 3.91
N ALA A 59 2.16 5.44 4.11
CA ALA A 59 3.04 6.60 4.18
C ALA A 59 2.72 7.47 5.41
N MET A 60 2.41 8.75 5.27
CA MET A 60 1.78 9.48 6.37
C MET A 60 0.31 9.04 6.44
N VAL A 61 0.07 7.94 7.15
CA VAL A 61 -1.22 7.26 7.16
C VAL A 61 -2.39 8.17 7.55
N ASN A 62 -3.49 8.05 6.82
CA ASN A 62 -4.78 8.58 7.22
C ASN A 62 -5.73 7.39 7.47
N ILE A 63 -5.86 6.99 8.73
CA ILE A 63 -6.66 5.83 9.13
C ILE A 63 -8.12 5.94 8.64
N SER A 64 -8.67 7.16 8.56
CA SER A 64 -10.05 7.37 8.14
C SER A 64 -10.32 6.97 6.68
N TYR A 65 -9.28 6.84 5.85
CA TYR A 65 -9.43 6.37 4.47
C TYR A 65 -9.96 4.94 4.40
N GLY A 66 -9.58 4.07 5.36
CA GLY A 66 -10.06 2.69 5.41
C GLY A 66 -11.58 2.60 5.54
N PRO A 67 -12.16 2.98 6.70
CA PRO A 67 -13.60 2.88 6.90
C PRO A 67 -14.43 3.76 5.94
N ASN A 68 -13.94 4.96 5.59
CA ASN A 68 -14.64 5.83 4.65
C ASN A 68 -14.60 5.26 3.23
N GLY A 69 -13.48 4.66 2.81
CA GLY A 69 -13.35 4.00 1.52
C GLY A 69 -14.32 2.82 1.39
N LEU A 70 -14.34 1.94 2.40
CA LEU A 70 -15.30 0.82 2.43
C LEU A 70 -16.76 1.32 2.43
N ALA A 71 -17.06 2.39 3.17
CA ALA A 71 -18.40 2.95 3.17
C ALA A 71 -18.84 3.50 1.79
N LEU A 72 -17.91 4.06 1.02
CA LEU A 72 -18.19 4.53 -0.34
C LEU A 72 -18.33 3.36 -1.33
N LEU A 73 -17.45 2.35 -1.25
CA LEU A 73 -17.55 1.11 -2.05
C LEU A 73 -18.91 0.41 -1.82
N ARG A 74 -19.35 0.28 -0.54
CA ARG A 74 -20.66 -0.32 -0.19
C ARG A 74 -21.84 0.42 -0.81
N ARG A 75 -21.69 1.71 -1.13
CA ARG A 75 -22.68 2.51 -1.85
C ARG A 75 -22.60 2.35 -3.37
N GLY A 76 -21.72 1.48 -3.88
CA GLY A 76 -21.56 1.17 -5.29
C GLY A 76 -20.67 2.16 -6.08
N LEU A 77 -19.84 2.96 -5.38
CA LEU A 77 -18.87 3.79 -6.07
C LEU A 77 -17.71 2.95 -6.57
N LEU A 78 -17.19 3.28 -7.75
CA LEU A 78 -16.01 2.64 -8.30
C LEU A 78 -14.74 3.04 -7.51
N PRO A 79 -13.70 2.20 -7.46
CA PRO A 79 -12.45 2.50 -6.74
C PRO A 79 -11.84 3.86 -7.10
N GLN A 80 -11.88 4.26 -8.37
CA GLN A 80 -11.40 5.56 -8.83
C GLN A 80 -12.19 6.72 -8.24
N GLU A 81 -13.52 6.63 -8.20
CA GLU A 81 -14.39 7.66 -7.62
C GLU A 81 -14.17 7.79 -6.11
N VAL A 82 -13.97 6.64 -5.42
CA VAL A 82 -13.65 6.60 -3.99
C VAL A 82 -12.32 7.29 -3.72
N LEU A 83 -11.28 6.97 -4.50
CA LEU A 83 -9.96 7.56 -4.39
C LEU A 83 -10.02 9.08 -4.57
N GLU A 84 -10.70 9.56 -5.59
CA GLU A 84 -10.86 10.99 -5.87
C GLU A 84 -11.57 11.72 -4.73
N ARG A 85 -12.65 11.16 -4.19
CA ARG A 85 -13.38 11.77 -3.06
C ARG A 85 -12.55 11.84 -1.79
N LEU A 86 -11.83 10.76 -1.45
CA LEU A 86 -11.01 10.72 -0.26
C LEU A 86 -9.84 11.70 -0.35
N THR A 87 -9.16 11.72 -1.49
CA THR A 87 -7.99 12.60 -1.69
C THR A 87 -8.38 14.06 -1.86
N ALA A 88 -9.51 14.37 -2.49
CA ALA A 88 -10.00 15.75 -2.62
C ALA A 88 -10.33 16.38 -1.26
N ALA A 89 -10.80 15.58 -0.31
CA ALA A 89 -11.15 16.04 1.04
C ALA A 89 -9.94 16.16 2.00
N ASP A 90 -8.74 15.71 1.60
CA ASP A 90 -7.53 15.71 2.44
C ASP A 90 -6.50 16.73 1.95
N GLY A 91 -6.35 17.83 2.67
CA GLY A 91 -5.32 18.84 2.39
C GLY A 91 -3.88 18.30 2.46
N ALA A 92 -3.65 17.17 3.12
CA ALA A 92 -2.36 16.49 3.22
C ALA A 92 -2.20 15.30 2.24
N ARG A 93 -3.08 15.16 1.24
CA ARG A 93 -3.06 14.05 0.27
C ARG A 93 -1.71 13.84 -0.41
N HIS A 94 -0.93 14.89 -0.56
CA HIS A 94 0.41 14.82 -1.15
C HIS A 94 1.40 13.95 -0.33
N MET A 95 1.11 13.68 0.94
CA MET A 95 1.91 12.82 1.82
C MET A 95 1.30 11.42 2.02
N ARG A 96 0.19 11.10 1.34
CA ARG A 96 -0.53 9.84 1.50
C ARG A 96 -0.19 8.85 0.38
N GLN A 97 -0.33 7.58 0.70
CA GLN A 97 -0.34 6.51 -0.28
C GLN A 97 -1.56 5.64 -0.03
N LEU A 98 -2.34 5.35 -1.06
CA LEU A 98 -3.65 4.74 -0.96
C LEU A 98 -3.85 3.76 -2.12
N ALA A 99 -4.44 2.60 -1.84
CA ALA A 99 -4.95 1.66 -2.84
C ALA A 99 -6.36 1.22 -2.45
N ILE A 100 -7.22 1.07 -3.45
CA ILE A 100 -8.63 0.69 -3.30
C ILE A 100 -8.92 -0.38 -4.36
N LEU A 101 -9.55 -1.46 -3.94
CA LEU A 101 -9.90 -2.61 -4.80
C LEU A 101 -11.35 -2.98 -4.57
N SER A 102 -12.11 -3.21 -5.65
CA SER A 102 -13.45 -3.78 -5.64
C SER A 102 -13.43 -5.31 -5.77
N PRO A 103 -14.52 -6.02 -5.41
CA PRO A 103 -14.64 -7.46 -5.64
C PRO A 103 -14.56 -7.86 -7.13
N GLU A 104 -14.95 -6.97 -8.02
CA GLU A 104 -14.91 -7.16 -9.48
C GLU A 104 -13.49 -7.04 -10.05
N GLY A 105 -12.53 -6.61 -9.21
CA GLY A 105 -11.12 -6.46 -9.59
C GLY A 105 -10.77 -5.09 -10.17
N GLU A 106 -11.67 -4.12 -10.09
CA GLU A 106 -11.33 -2.74 -10.38
C GLU A 106 -10.42 -2.20 -9.28
N VAL A 107 -9.41 -1.45 -9.67
CA VAL A 107 -8.40 -0.96 -8.73
C VAL A 107 -8.04 0.49 -9.01
N ALA A 108 -7.83 1.27 -7.96
CA ALA A 108 -7.28 2.61 -8.03
C ALA A 108 -6.19 2.79 -6.98
N ALA A 109 -5.11 3.50 -7.33
CA ALA A 109 -4.00 3.75 -6.41
C ALA A 109 -3.50 5.19 -6.50
N TRP A 110 -2.96 5.68 -5.41
CA TRP A 110 -2.40 7.02 -5.26
C TRP A 110 -1.09 6.98 -4.50
N THR A 111 -0.06 7.61 -5.05
CA THR A 111 1.17 7.95 -4.32
C THR A 111 1.36 9.46 -4.40
N GLY A 112 1.23 10.12 -3.27
CA GLY A 112 1.35 11.57 -3.20
C GLY A 112 2.80 12.02 -3.45
N SER A 113 2.97 13.19 -4.07
CA SER A 113 4.27 13.74 -4.45
C SER A 113 5.20 14.08 -3.27
N GLY A 114 4.67 14.14 -2.07
CA GLY A 114 5.41 14.36 -0.82
C GLY A 114 5.70 13.06 -0.05
N CYS A 115 5.35 11.89 -0.59
CA CYS A 115 5.81 10.61 -0.03
C CYS A 115 7.33 10.54 -0.06
N ILE A 116 7.92 10.02 1.00
CA ILE A 116 9.39 9.91 1.08
C ILE A 116 9.87 8.85 0.11
N ALA A 117 10.81 9.22 -0.76
CA ALA A 117 11.40 8.36 -1.79
C ALA A 117 12.25 7.22 -1.18
N GLU A 118 12.43 6.09 -1.87
CA GLU A 118 11.69 5.82 -3.10
C GLU A 118 10.25 5.44 -2.76
N ALA A 119 9.29 6.00 -3.47
CA ALA A 119 7.88 5.74 -3.27
C ALA A 119 7.14 5.64 -4.60
N GLY A 120 6.28 4.65 -4.73
CA GLY A 120 5.51 4.40 -5.95
C GLY A 120 4.48 3.30 -5.78
N HIS A 121 3.71 3.08 -6.83
CA HIS A 121 2.75 1.99 -6.94
C HIS A 121 2.70 1.47 -8.38
N LEU A 122 2.14 0.27 -8.53
CA LEU A 122 1.78 -0.31 -9.81
C LEU A 122 0.44 -1.04 -9.66
N THR A 123 -0.44 -0.81 -10.61
CA THR A 123 -1.74 -1.48 -10.68
C THR A 123 -1.77 -2.48 -11.83
N GLY A 124 -2.46 -3.59 -11.64
CA GLY A 124 -2.71 -4.60 -12.66
C GLY A 124 -4.15 -5.11 -12.59
N ASP A 125 -4.47 -6.15 -13.34
CA ASP A 125 -5.79 -6.77 -13.30
C ASP A 125 -6.03 -7.41 -11.92
N GLY A 126 -6.91 -6.81 -11.15
CA GLY A 126 -7.30 -7.31 -9.83
C GLY A 126 -6.27 -7.11 -8.72
N PHE A 127 -5.26 -6.26 -8.89
CA PHE A 127 -4.30 -5.98 -7.81
C PHE A 127 -3.66 -4.59 -7.88
N SER A 128 -3.16 -4.13 -6.73
CA SER A 128 -2.21 -3.01 -6.64
C SER A 128 -1.13 -3.32 -5.63
N VAL A 129 0.11 -3.01 -5.99
CA VAL A 129 1.28 -2.99 -5.09
C VAL A 129 1.72 -1.55 -4.89
N GLN A 130 2.10 -1.20 -3.67
CA GLN A 130 2.57 0.13 -3.32
C GLN A 130 3.64 0.07 -2.25
N ALA A 131 4.62 0.97 -2.35
CA ALA A 131 5.74 1.04 -1.42
C ALA A 131 6.19 2.49 -1.21
N ASN A 132 6.74 2.79 -0.03
CA ASN A 132 7.32 4.08 0.30
C ASN A 132 8.55 3.93 1.19
N MET A 133 9.51 4.85 1.07
CA MET A 133 10.80 4.83 1.77
C MET A 133 11.62 3.59 1.45
N MET A 134 11.58 3.15 0.20
CA MET A 134 12.33 1.98 -0.25
C MET A 134 13.78 2.31 -0.60
N LEU A 135 14.61 1.29 -0.64
CA LEU A 135 16.01 1.42 -1.07
C LEU A 135 16.11 1.74 -2.56
N ARG A 136 15.16 1.23 -3.37
CA ARG A 136 15.14 1.35 -4.83
C ARG A 136 13.73 1.59 -5.35
N ASN A 137 13.65 2.27 -6.49
CA ASN A 137 12.39 2.49 -7.22
C ASN A 137 11.91 1.26 -8.02
N THR A 138 12.59 0.14 -7.92
CA THR A 138 12.24 -1.14 -8.56
C THR A 138 11.43 -2.07 -7.64
N VAL A 139 11.29 -1.73 -6.38
CA VAL A 139 10.64 -2.59 -5.38
C VAL A 139 9.20 -2.94 -5.76
N TRP A 140 8.37 -1.96 -6.12
CA TRP A 140 6.97 -2.25 -6.50
C TRP A 140 6.85 -2.97 -7.82
N SER A 141 7.80 -2.82 -8.76
CA SER A 141 7.83 -3.63 -9.98
C SER A 141 8.15 -5.10 -9.67
N ALA A 142 9.16 -5.36 -8.82
CA ALA A 142 9.50 -6.71 -8.38
C ALA A 142 8.32 -7.39 -7.66
N MET A 143 7.58 -6.64 -6.83
CA MET A 143 6.35 -7.13 -6.20
C MET A 143 5.29 -7.55 -7.23
N ALA A 144 5.04 -6.69 -8.22
CA ALA A 144 4.03 -6.94 -9.26
C ALA A 144 4.40 -8.15 -10.12
N ASP A 145 5.64 -8.21 -10.61
CA ASP A 145 6.15 -9.29 -11.45
C ASP A 145 6.05 -10.64 -10.72
N THR A 146 6.43 -10.66 -9.44
CA THR A 146 6.33 -11.87 -8.61
C THR A 146 4.88 -12.26 -8.36
N PHE A 147 4.00 -11.32 -8.03
CA PHE A 147 2.58 -11.61 -7.84
C PHE A 147 1.92 -12.21 -9.09
N ILE A 148 2.25 -11.69 -10.27
CA ILE A 148 1.72 -12.16 -11.55
C ILE A 148 2.25 -13.56 -11.89
N SER A 149 3.53 -13.83 -11.66
CA SER A 149 4.18 -15.09 -12.04
C SER A 149 4.00 -16.21 -11.02
N THR A 150 3.55 -15.92 -9.80
CA THR A 150 3.34 -16.92 -8.77
C THR A 150 1.96 -17.55 -8.92
N GLU A 151 1.91 -18.87 -8.99
CA GLU A 151 0.68 -19.66 -8.99
C GLU A 151 0.29 -20.07 -7.55
N GLY A 152 -0.98 -20.43 -7.34
CA GLY A 152 -1.47 -20.97 -6.08
C GLY A 152 -2.48 -20.07 -5.36
N PRO A 153 -2.69 -20.29 -4.05
CA PRO A 153 -3.63 -19.51 -3.23
C PRO A 153 -3.27 -18.02 -3.19
N LEU A 154 -4.30 -17.15 -3.15
CA LEU A 154 -4.10 -15.70 -3.14
C LEU A 154 -3.16 -15.23 -2.03
N ALA A 155 -3.29 -15.81 -0.83
CA ALA A 155 -2.45 -15.46 0.32
C ALA A 155 -0.97 -15.77 0.08
N GLU A 156 -0.64 -16.90 -0.56
CA GLU A 156 0.73 -17.29 -0.90
C GLU A 156 1.32 -16.38 -1.98
N ARG A 157 0.54 -16.03 -2.99
CA ARG A 157 0.93 -15.08 -4.04
C ARG A 157 1.22 -13.70 -3.46
N MET A 158 0.39 -13.22 -2.54
CA MET A 158 0.61 -11.93 -1.85
C MET A 158 1.87 -11.97 -0.95
N LEU A 159 2.10 -13.09 -0.25
CA LEU A 159 3.30 -13.27 0.56
C LEU A 159 4.56 -13.25 -0.32
N ALA A 160 4.56 -13.98 -1.44
CA ALA A 160 5.66 -13.98 -2.39
C ALA A 160 5.98 -12.56 -2.91
N ALA A 161 4.96 -11.73 -3.15
CA ALA A 161 5.16 -10.33 -3.52
C ALA A 161 5.85 -9.50 -2.42
N LEU A 162 5.49 -9.69 -1.14
CA LEU A 162 6.17 -9.03 -0.03
C LEU A 162 7.62 -9.51 0.13
N GLU A 163 7.89 -10.80 -0.06
CA GLU A 163 9.24 -11.35 -0.05
C GLU A 163 10.10 -10.81 -1.20
N ALA A 164 9.51 -10.63 -2.38
CA ALA A 164 10.19 -10.00 -3.52
C ALA A 164 10.57 -8.54 -3.23
N ALA A 165 9.71 -7.79 -2.53
CA ALA A 165 10.05 -6.44 -2.08
C ALA A 165 11.29 -6.44 -1.18
N GLU A 166 11.36 -7.36 -0.23
CA GLU A 166 12.50 -7.49 0.69
C GLU A 166 13.78 -7.90 -0.05
N GLN A 167 13.69 -8.82 -1.00
CA GLN A 167 14.82 -9.28 -1.82
C GLN A 167 15.35 -8.18 -2.75
N GLU A 168 14.48 -7.33 -3.29
CA GLU A 168 14.86 -6.19 -4.16
C GLU A 168 15.53 -5.05 -3.38
N GLY A 169 15.60 -5.18 -2.07
CA GLY A 169 16.29 -4.25 -1.18
C GLY A 169 15.39 -3.66 -0.10
N GLY A 170 14.06 -3.79 -0.24
CA GLY A 170 13.08 -3.40 0.77
C GLY A 170 13.29 -1.97 1.28
N ASP A 171 13.28 -1.87 2.58
CA ASP A 171 13.44 -0.65 3.34
C ASP A 171 14.86 -0.05 3.23
N ILE A 172 14.94 1.27 3.08
CA ILE A 172 16.20 2.03 3.06
C ILE A 172 17.07 1.82 4.31
N LYS A 173 16.51 1.36 5.42
CA LYS A 173 17.25 1.16 6.66
C LYS A 173 17.74 -0.27 6.87
N ARG A 174 17.08 -1.29 6.42
CA ARG A 174 17.42 -2.74 6.47
C ARG A 174 16.16 -3.61 6.47
N ARG A 175 16.38 -4.96 6.53
CA ARG A 175 15.31 -5.97 6.60
C ARG A 175 14.26 -5.64 7.66
N GLN A 176 13.04 -5.78 7.25
CA GLN A 176 11.88 -5.70 8.14
C GLN A 176 11.67 -7.05 8.82
N SER A 177 11.34 -7.02 10.06
CA SER A 177 11.09 -8.24 10.87
C SER A 177 9.62 -8.39 11.19
#